data_564e457472892735e91691d169049782
#
_entry.id   564e457472892735e91691d169049782
#
_cell.length_a   1.000
_cell.length_b   1.000
_cell.length_c   1.000
_cell.angle_alpha   90.00
_cell.angle_beta   90.00
_cell.angle_gamma   90.00
#
_symmetry.space_group_name_H-M   'P 1'
#
loop_
_entity.id
_entity.type
_entity.pdbx_description
1 polymer ?
#
loop_
_entity_poly.entity_id
_entity_poly.type
_entity_poly.pdbx_seq_one_letter_code
_entity_poly.pdbx_strand_id
1 'polypeptide(L)'
;MGLALGIQEFGRLEKRKAGEGHANVHFSSATDEWETPQRLFDELSWIFGGFTLDPCATRANAKCIRFFTKADDGLAQRWEGKVFVNPPYGRDIPLWVRKAYEESLKGALVVCLLPARTDTRWWWDYARRGQVWFLRGRLKFGKARNSAPFPSAIVIFGRYFSV
;
A
#
# COMPACT_ATOMS: atom_id res chain seq x y z
N MET A 1 -15.23 21.44 6.27
CA MET A 1 -14.53 21.31 7.57
C MET A 1 -14.67 19.89 8.15
N GLY A 2 -14.37 18.83 7.44
CA GLY A 2 -14.63 17.45 7.91
C GLY A 2 -13.53 16.43 7.61
N LEU A 3 -12.53 16.77 6.82
CA LEU A 3 -11.47 15.84 6.38
C LEU A 3 -10.24 15.75 7.31
N ALA A 4 -10.09 16.70 8.25
CA ALA A 4 -8.93 16.71 9.15
C ALA A 4 -9.05 15.73 10.34
N LEU A 5 -10.25 15.33 10.72
CA LEU A 5 -10.49 14.48 11.90
C LEU A 5 -10.21 12.99 11.64
N GLY A 6 -10.39 12.51 10.40
CA GLY A 6 -10.12 11.10 10.06
C GLY A 6 -8.64 10.75 9.99
N ILE A 7 -7.78 11.71 9.63
CA ILE A 7 -6.34 11.49 9.43
C ILE A 7 -5.57 11.37 10.76
N GLN A 8 -6.07 11.98 11.83
CA GLN A 8 -5.37 11.93 13.13
C GLN A 8 -5.53 10.59 13.87
N GLU A 9 -6.57 9.80 13.57
CA GLU A 9 -6.77 8.49 14.21
C GLU A 9 -6.06 7.33 13.54
N PHE A 10 -5.61 7.47 12.28
CA PHE A 10 -4.80 6.46 11.58
C PHE A 10 -3.47 6.12 12.28
N GLY A 11 -3.06 6.89 13.27
CA GLY A 11 -1.78 6.76 13.93
C GLY A 11 -1.75 6.02 15.27
N ARG A 12 -2.86 5.55 15.79
CA ARG A 12 -2.90 4.92 17.12
C ARG A 12 -2.78 3.40 17.05
N LEU A 13 -1.65 2.92 16.51
CA LEU A 13 -1.22 1.54 16.76
C LEU A 13 -0.58 1.47 18.15
N GLU A 14 -1.12 0.61 19.00
CA GLU A 14 -0.83 0.50 20.44
C GLU A 14 0.66 0.46 20.78
N LYS A 15 1.06 1.27 21.79
CA LYS A 15 2.33 1.16 22.47
C LYS A 15 2.36 -0.14 23.28
N ARG A 16 3.11 -1.13 22.84
CA ARG A 16 3.61 -2.19 23.71
C ARG A 16 5.09 -1.91 24.07
N LYS A 17 5.39 -2.10 25.36
CA LYS A 17 6.64 -1.79 26.03
C LYS A 17 7.86 -2.34 25.28
N ALA A 18 8.90 -1.49 25.17
CA ALA A 18 10.22 -1.85 24.71
C ALA A 18 10.88 -2.79 25.71
N GLY A 19 11.28 -3.98 25.22
CA GLY A 19 12.24 -4.85 25.88
C GLY A 19 13.56 -4.73 25.13
N GLU A 20 14.62 -4.45 25.86
CA GLU A 20 15.97 -4.27 25.36
C GLU A 20 16.51 -5.55 24.72
N GLY A 21 17.11 -5.44 23.56
CA GLY A 21 17.82 -6.51 22.88
C GLY A 21 18.51 -5.97 21.62
N HIS A 22 19.79 -5.67 21.74
CA HIS A 22 20.63 -5.38 20.58
C HIS A 22 20.76 -6.64 19.73
N ALA A 23 20.04 -6.72 18.63
CA ALA A 23 20.23 -7.72 17.61
C ALA A 23 20.66 -7.04 16.31
N ASN A 24 21.77 -7.50 15.74
CA ASN A 24 22.24 -7.14 14.41
C ASN A 24 21.11 -7.31 13.39
N VAL A 25 20.62 -6.20 12.88
CA VAL A 25 19.57 -6.20 11.87
C VAL A 25 20.21 -6.48 10.52
N HIS A 26 20.25 -7.77 10.13
CA HIS A 26 20.44 -8.14 8.74
C HIS A 26 19.15 -7.74 8.00
N PHE A 27 19.22 -6.67 7.19
CA PHE A 27 18.16 -6.23 6.27
C PHE A 27 18.09 -7.15 5.05
N SER A 28 17.77 -8.41 5.23
CA SER A 28 17.32 -9.26 4.15
C SER A 28 15.97 -9.87 4.55
N SER A 29 14.89 -9.25 4.10
CA SER A 29 13.62 -9.99 4.09
C SER A 29 13.78 -11.11 3.06
N ALA A 30 13.51 -12.34 3.45
CA ALA A 30 13.58 -13.50 2.57
C ALA A 30 12.57 -13.43 1.41
N THR A 31 11.64 -12.46 1.43
CA THR A 31 10.65 -12.21 0.38
C THR A 31 10.37 -10.72 0.26
N ASP A 32 10.14 -10.24 -0.96
CA ASP A 32 9.67 -8.88 -1.25
C ASP A 32 8.16 -8.72 -1.00
N GLU A 33 7.50 -9.77 -0.55
CA GLU A 33 6.06 -9.83 -0.32
C GLU A 33 5.71 -9.42 1.10
N TRP A 34 4.93 -8.36 1.22
CA TRP A 34 4.47 -7.78 2.47
C TRP A 34 2.94 -7.82 2.51
N GLU A 35 2.36 -8.86 3.09
CA GLU A 35 0.90 -9.01 3.13
C GLU A 35 0.25 -7.86 3.91
N THR A 36 -0.69 -7.16 3.26
CA THR A 36 -1.43 -6.04 3.86
C THR A 36 -2.16 -6.46 5.12
N PRO A 37 -1.98 -5.75 6.26
CA PRO A 37 -2.77 -5.98 7.46
C PRO A 37 -4.27 -5.82 7.16
N GLN A 38 -5.08 -6.79 7.55
CA GLN A 38 -6.51 -6.79 7.24
C GLN A 38 -7.21 -5.54 7.76
N ARG A 39 -6.92 -5.11 8.98
CA ARG A 39 -7.48 -3.89 9.56
C ARG A 39 -7.22 -2.65 8.70
N LEU A 40 -6.00 -2.48 8.18
CA LEU A 40 -5.67 -1.36 7.31
C LEU A 40 -6.48 -1.42 6.01
N PHE A 41 -6.59 -2.61 5.42
CA PHE A 41 -7.41 -2.78 4.22
C PHE A 41 -8.88 -2.45 4.47
N ASP A 42 -9.45 -2.91 5.59
CA ASP A 42 -10.85 -2.66 5.94
C ASP A 42 -11.11 -1.16 6.15
N GLU A 43 -10.19 -0.46 6.82
CA GLU A 43 -10.27 1.00 7.01
C GLU A 43 -10.22 1.75 5.68
N LEU A 44 -9.29 1.39 4.79
CA LEU A 44 -9.20 1.97 3.45
C LEU A 44 -10.45 1.64 2.62
N SER A 45 -10.91 0.39 2.69
CA SER A 45 -12.11 -0.04 1.98
C SER A 45 -13.35 0.75 2.42
N TRP A 46 -13.47 1.02 3.72
CA TRP A 46 -14.54 1.87 4.24
C TRP A 46 -14.44 3.32 3.72
N ILE A 47 -13.24 3.91 3.76
CA ILE A 47 -13.00 5.30 3.31
C ILE A 47 -13.33 5.45 1.81
N PHE A 48 -12.91 4.50 0.98
CA PHE A 48 -13.07 4.58 -0.47
C PHE A 48 -14.35 3.92 -1.02
N GLY A 49 -15.19 3.36 -0.13
CA GLY A 49 -16.44 2.69 -0.51
C GLY A 49 -16.20 1.38 -1.27
N GLY A 50 -15.23 0.59 -0.82
CA GLY A 50 -14.84 -0.71 -1.37
C GLY A 50 -13.83 -0.63 -2.50
N PHE A 51 -13.17 -1.77 -2.74
CA PHE A 51 -12.25 -1.98 -3.87
C PHE A 51 -12.73 -3.12 -4.75
N THR A 52 -12.50 -3.02 -6.05
CA THR A 52 -12.98 -3.97 -7.06
C THR A 52 -11.86 -4.82 -7.64
N LEU A 53 -10.60 -4.44 -7.48
CA LEU A 53 -9.44 -5.13 -8.04
C LEU A 53 -8.24 -5.05 -7.11
N ASP A 54 -7.55 -6.20 -6.96
CA ASP A 54 -6.22 -6.33 -6.35
C ASP A 54 -5.27 -6.91 -7.42
N PRO A 55 -4.42 -6.10 -8.10
CA PRO A 55 -3.68 -6.55 -9.26
C PRO A 55 -2.37 -7.28 -8.95
N CYS A 56 -2.01 -7.45 -7.69
CA CYS A 56 -0.76 -8.09 -7.28
C CYS A 56 -0.94 -8.97 -6.03
N ALA A 57 -1.78 -9.98 -6.15
CA ALA A 57 -2.13 -10.88 -5.05
C ALA A 57 -1.78 -12.34 -5.34
N THR A 58 -1.91 -13.15 -4.33
CA THR A 58 -2.03 -14.61 -4.44
C THR A 58 -3.46 -15.01 -4.10
N ARG A 59 -3.87 -16.24 -4.40
CA ARG A 59 -5.18 -16.76 -3.99
C ARG A 59 -5.38 -16.73 -2.47
N ALA A 60 -4.29 -16.81 -1.71
CA ALA A 60 -4.33 -16.85 -0.24
C ALA A 60 -4.44 -15.46 0.40
N ASN A 61 -3.94 -14.41 -0.24
CA ASN A 61 -3.86 -13.06 0.35
C ASN A 61 -4.64 -11.99 -0.41
N ALA A 62 -5.36 -12.35 -1.48
CA ALA A 62 -6.16 -11.42 -2.28
C ALA A 62 -7.17 -10.67 -1.41
N LYS A 63 -7.19 -9.35 -1.56
CA LYS A 63 -8.07 -8.45 -0.80
C LYS A 63 -9.38 -8.15 -1.54
N CYS A 64 -9.44 -8.45 -2.83
CA CYS A 64 -10.63 -8.23 -3.68
C CYS A 64 -11.08 -9.54 -4.31
N ILE A 65 -12.36 -9.62 -4.70
CA ILE A 65 -12.91 -10.77 -5.43
C ILE A 65 -12.21 -10.92 -6.78
N ARG A 66 -12.00 -9.80 -7.50
CA ARG A 66 -11.18 -9.77 -8.70
C ARG A 66 -9.74 -9.45 -8.31
N PHE A 67 -8.84 -10.31 -8.70
CA PHE A 67 -7.40 -10.13 -8.45
C PHE A 67 -6.57 -10.75 -9.56
N PHE A 68 -5.32 -10.32 -9.68
CA PHE A 68 -4.34 -10.91 -10.57
C PHE A 68 -3.19 -11.52 -9.74
N THR A 69 -2.81 -12.73 -10.14
CA THR A 69 -1.66 -13.44 -9.58
C THR A 69 -0.41 -13.15 -10.43
N LYS A 70 0.73 -13.61 -9.97
CA LYS A 70 1.98 -13.52 -10.75
C LYS A 70 1.86 -14.20 -12.13
N ALA A 71 1.07 -15.28 -12.23
CA ALA A 71 0.83 -15.96 -13.49
C ALA A 71 -0.01 -15.14 -14.48
N ASP A 72 -0.87 -14.27 -13.96
CA ASP A 72 -1.74 -13.40 -14.76
C ASP A 72 -1.03 -12.13 -15.24
N ASP A 73 0.16 -11.82 -14.68
CA ASP A 73 0.91 -10.59 -14.95
C ASP A 73 0.07 -9.32 -14.81
N GLY A 74 -0.19 -8.91 -13.56
CA GLY A 74 -1.02 -7.74 -13.27
C GLY A 74 -0.51 -6.43 -13.89
N LEU A 75 0.79 -6.33 -14.21
CA LEU A 75 1.36 -5.17 -14.92
C LEU A 75 0.91 -5.10 -16.38
N ALA A 76 0.68 -6.24 -17.03
CA ALA A 76 0.19 -6.31 -18.39
C ALA A 76 -1.33 -6.12 -18.49
N GLN A 77 -2.06 -6.27 -17.38
CA GLN A 77 -3.52 -6.18 -17.36
C GLN A 77 -4.01 -4.73 -17.30
N ARG A 78 -5.25 -4.50 -17.78
CA ARG A 78 -5.95 -3.23 -17.58
C ARG A 78 -6.56 -3.17 -16.18
N TRP A 79 -6.42 -2.02 -15.53
CA TRP A 79 -7.02 -1.77 -14.23
C TRP A 79 -8.20 -0.81 -14.35
N GLU A 80 -9.33 -1.19 -13.81
CA GLU A 80 -10.57 -0.42 -13.89
C GLU A 80 -11.25 -0.34 -12.52
N GLY A 81 -12.04 0.70 -12.31
CA GLY A 81 -12.80 0.91 -11.08
C GLY A 81 -11.93 1.38 -9.92
N LYS A 82 -12.14 0.80 -8.76
CA LYS A 82 -11.40 1.12 -7.52
C LYS A 82 -10.39 0.02 -7.25
N VAL A 83 -9.13 0.35 -7.38
CA VAL A 83 -8.01 -0.61 -7.34
C VAL A 83 -7.21 -0.42 -6.06
N PHE A 84 -7.00 -1.50 -5.32
CA PHE A 84 -6.07 -1.53 -4.19
C PHE A 84 -4.79 -2.23 -4.60
N VAL A 85 -3.64 -1.59 -4.38
CA VAL A 85 -2.33 -2.10 -4.80
C VAL A 85 -1.36 -2.12 -3.63
N ASN A 86 -0.90 -3.30 -3.26
CA ASN A 86 0.26 -3.48 -2.39
C ASN A 86 1.30 -4.30 -3.17
N PRO A 87 2.17 -3.65 -3.95
CA PRO A 87 3.08 -4.34 -4.86
C PRO A 87 4.21 -5.04 -4.10
N PRO A 88 4.92 -6.00 -4.72
CA PRO A 88 6.19 -6.49 -4.20
C PRO A 88 7.19 -5.35 -4.02
N TYR A 89 7.86 -5.26 -2.85
CA TYR A 89 8.76 -4.14 -2.50
C TYR A 89 10.21 -4.34 -3.00
N GLY A 90 10.37 -5.11 -4.09
CA GLY A 90 11.64 -5.38 -4.74
C GLY A 90 11.99 -4.39 -5.86
N ARG A 91 12.74 -4.89 -6.84
CA ARG A 91 13.23 -4.10 -7.98
C ARG A 91 12.12 -3.55 -8.87
N ASP A 92 10.97 -4.21 -8.89
CA ASP A 92 9.86 -3.90 -9.79
C ASP A 92 8.87 -2.88 -9.23
N ILE A 93 9.07 -2.40 -7.99
CA ILE A 93 8.18 -1.40 -7.39
C ILE A 93 8.01 -0.14 -8.28
N PRO A 94 9.05 0.36 -8.99
CA PRO A 94 8.88 1.49 -9.90
C PRO A 94 7.88 1.22 -11.03
N LEU A 95 7.82 -0.01 -11.55
CA LEU A 95 6.89 -0.41 -12.60
C LEU A 95 5.44 -0.41 -12.09
N TRP A 96 5.23 -0.92 -10.88
CA TRP A 96 3.91 -0.93 -10.25
C TRP A 96 3.38 0.48 -9.96
N VAL A 97 4.24 1.37 -9.43
CA VAL A 97 3.83 2.74 -9.12
C VAL A 97 3.57 3.55 -10.39
N ARG A 98 4.41 3.38 -11.42
CA ARG A 98 4.17 3.95 -12.73
C ARG A 98 2.83 3.47 -13.32
N LYS A 99 2.58 2.15 -13.30
CA LYS A 99 1.33 1.55 -13.77
C LYS A 99 0.12 2.12 -13.04
N ALA A 100 0.17 2.23 -11.71
CA ALA A 100 -0.89 2.82 -10.90
C ALA A 100 -1.21 4.26 -11.33
N TYR A 101 -0.18 5.07 -11.54
CA TYR A 101 -0.33 6.42 -12.06
C TYR A 101 -0.96 6.44 -13.46
N GLU A 102 -0.45 5.65 -14.41
CA GLU A 102 -0.94 5.58 -15.79
C GLU A 102 -2.40 5.11 -15.88
N GLU A 103 -2.79 4.10 -15.10
CA GLU A 103 -4.18 3.62 -15.07
C GLU A 103 -5.13 4.65 -14.46
N SER A 104 -4.65 5.45 -13.50
CA SER A 104 -5.45 6.54 -12.94
C SER A 104 -5.74 7.65 -13.97
N LEU A 105 -4.84 7.89 -14.91
CA LEU A 105 -5.08 8.84 -16.01
C LEU A 105 -6.15 8.34 -16.99
N LYS A 106 -6.40 7.02 -17.01
CA LYS A 106 -7.46 6.37 -17.80
C LYS A 106 -8.80 6.27 -17.05
N GLY A 107 -8.86 6.77 -15.82
CA GLY A 107 -10.09 6.88 -15.02
C GLY A 107 -10.21 5.94 -13.83
N ALA A 108 -9.23 5.07 -13.57
CA ALA A 108 -9.23 4.26 -12.36
C ALA A 108 -8.93 5.11 -11.10
N LEU A 109 -9.57 4.78 -9.98
CA LEU A 109 -9.11 5.22 -8.66
C LEU A 109 -8.15 4.16 -8.14
N VAL A 110 -6.88 4.50 -7.95
CA VAL A 110 -5.85 3.56 -7.51
C VAL A 110 -5.30 3.98 -6.16
N VAL A 111 -5.44 3.11 -5.16
CA VAL A 111 -4.94 3.30 -3.80
C VAL A 111 -3.79 2.33 -3.55
N CYS A 112 -2.60 2.86 -3.36
CA CYS A 112 -1.38 2.07 -3.20
C CYS A 112 -0.90 2.10 -1.75
N LEU A 113 -0.54 0.94 -1.19
CA LEU A 113 0.26 0.84 0.03
C LEU A 113 1.73 0.70 -0.38
N LEU A 114 2.56 1.68 -0.02
CA LEU A 114 3.96 1.75 -0.46
C LEU A 114 4.91 1.98 0.71
N PRO A 115 6.16 1.49 0.64
CA PRO A 115 7.20 1.97 1.54
C PRO A 115 7.49 3.44 1.22
N ALA A 116 7.57 4.29 2.24
CA ALA A 116 7.81 5.72 2.07
C ALA A 116 9.30 6.00 1.76
N ARG A 117 9.77 5.52 0.61
CA ARG A 117 11.15 5.69 0.13
C ARG A 117 11.28 7.01 -0.63
N THR A 118 11.22 8.11 0.10
CA THR A 118 11.16 9.47 -0.46
C THR A 118 12.44 9.92 -1.16
N ASP A 119 13.52 9.19 -1.03
CA ASP A 119 14.81 9.40 -1.69
C ASP A 119 14.91 8.71 -3.07
N THR A 120 13.91 7.92 -3.46
CA THR A 120 13.95 7.15 -4.71
C THR A 120 13.41 7.91 -5.90
N ARG A 121 13.93 7.59 -7.10
CA ARG A 121 13.48 8.19 -8.34
C ARG A 121 11.98 7.95 -8.60
N TRP A 122 11.48 6.73 -8.39
CA TRP A 122 10.06 6.42 -8.63
C TRP A 122 9.11 7.20 -7.71
N TRP A 123 9.57 7.56 -6.48
CA TRP A 123 8.80 8.42 -5.61
C TRP A 123 8.62 9.81 -6.22
N TRP A 124 9.70 10.38 -6.74
CA TRP A 124 9.67 11.70 -7.37
C TRP A 124 8.99 11.73 -8.73
N ASP A 125 9.15 10.68 -9.53
CA ASP A 125 8.57 10.62 -10.88
C ASP A 125 7.05 10.36 -10.83
N TYR A 126 6.57 9.54 -9.88
CA TYR A 126 5.19 9.09 -9.85
C TYR A 126 4.49 9.25 -8.49
N ALA A 127 4.98 8.70 -7.40
CA ALA A 127 4.24 8.62 -6.14
C ALA A 127 3.78 10.00 -5.65
N ARG A 128 4.64 11.01 -5.68
CA ARG A 128 4.32 12.38 -5.27
C ARG A 128 3.28 13.09 -6.13
N ARG A 129 2.92 12.53 -7.29
CA ARG A 129 1.85 13.07 -8.16
C ARG A 129 0.46 12.69 -7.67
N GLY A 130 0.37 11.67 -6.81
CA GLY A 130 -0.84 11.32 -6.09
C GLY A 130 -1.01 12.10 -4.79
N GLN A 131 -2.14 11.89 -4.14
CA GLN A 131 -2.31 12.33 -2.76
C GLN A 131 -1.60 11.34 -1.84
N VAL A 132 -0.68 11.83 -1.00
CA VAL A 132 0.14 10.99 -0.12
C VAL A 132 -0.32 11.15 1.32
N TRP A 133 -0.67 10.02 1.96
CA TRP A 133 -0.94 9.94 3.40
C TRP A 133 0.17 9.13 4.07
N PHE A 134 0.97 9.77 4.89
CA PHE A 134 1.98 9.08 5.68
C PHE A 134 1.36 8.37 6.87
N LEU A 135 1.69 7.09 7.03
CA LEU A 135 1.22 6.31 8.18
C LEU A 135 2.14 6.55 9.38
N ARG A 136 1.55 6.84 10.53
CA ARG A 136 2.30 7.00 11.76
C ARG A 136 2.75 5.63 12.28
N GLY A 137 4.04 5.52 12.60
CA GLY A 137 4.65 4.28 13.10
C GLY A 137 5.03 3.33 11.98
N ARG A 138 5.23 2.07 12.34
CA ARG A 138 5.64 0.99 11.43
C ARG A 138 4.58 -0.08 11.37
N LEU A 139 4.20 -0.49 10.17
CA LEU A 139 3.22 -1.55 9.98
C LEU A 139 3.82 -2.92 10.36
N LYS A 140 2.96 -3.80 10.85
CA LYS A 140 3.20 -5.23 10.93
C LYS A 140 2.46 -5.90 9.78
N PHE A 141 3.21 -6.37 8.81
CA PHE A 141 2.66 -7.02 7.64
C PHE A 141 2.39 -8.51 7.91
N GLY A 142 1.24 -9.00 7.46
CA GLY A 142 0.85 -10.40 7.57
C GLY A 142 0.98 -10.94 9.00
N LYS A 143 1.68 -12.06 9.14
CA LYS A 143 1.95 -12.72 10.41
C LYS A 143 3.30 -12.33 11.04
N ALA A 144 3.94 -11.26 10.58
CA ALA A 144 5.25 -10.86 11.08
C ALA A 144 5.21 -10.55 12.59
N ARG A 145 6.22 -11.04 13.33
CA ARG A 145 6.39 -10.73 14.77
C ARG A 145 6.79 -9.27 14.97
N ASN A 146 7.63 -8.75 14.11
CA ASN A 146 8.20 -7.41 14.19
C ASN A 146 7.54 -6.45 13.19
N SER A 147 7.59 -5.17 13.52
CA SER A 147 7.20 -4.11 12.59
C SER A 147 8.18 -4.03 11.42
N ALA A 148 7.70 -3.55 10.27
CA ALA A 148 8.54 -3.34 9.10
C ALA A 148 9.73 -2.43 9.39
N PRO A 149 10.90 -2.64 8.76
CA PRO A 149 12.08 -1.81 8.95
C PRO A 149 11.98 -0.45 8.25
N PHE A 150 10.87 -0.16 7.59
CA PHE A 150 10.63 1.07 6.83
C PHE A 150 9.29 1.72 7.21
N PRO A 151 9.14 3.04 7.04
CA PRO A 151 7.85 3.72 7.12
C PRO A 151 6.99 3.38 5.90
N SER A 152 5.67 3.51 6.04
CA SER A 152 4.70 3.26 4.97
C SER A 152 3.88 4.50 4.68
N ALA A 153 3.41 4.60 3.44
CA ALA A 153 2.48 5.62 2.99
C ALA A 153 1.37 5.01 2.14
N ILE A 154 0.20 5.64 2.17
CA ILE A 154 -0.86 5.41 1.20
C ILE A 154 -0.72 6.48 0.12
N VAL A 155 -0.67 6.07 -1.14
CA VAL A 155 -0.64 6.96 -2.30
C VAL A 155 -1.90 6.74 -3.11
N ILE A 156 -2.67 7.82 -3.32
CA ILE A 156 -3.95 7.78 -4.00
C ILE A 156 -3.80 8.50 -5.34
N PHE A 157 -4.05 7.77 -6.43
CA PHE A 157 -4.09 8.31 -7.79
C PHE A 157 -5.53 8.28 -8.30
N GLY A 158 -5.89 9.31 -9.07
CA GLY A 158 -7.23 9.46 -9.61
C GLY A 158 -8.10 10.38 -8.76
N ARG A 159 -9.35 10.57 -9.20
CA ARG A 159 -10.29 11.43 -8.50
C ARG A 159 -11.08 10.64 -7.46
N TYR A 160 -10.94 11.03 -6.24
CA TYR A 160 -11.77 10.60 -5.13
C TYR A 160 -12.70 11.75 -4.75
N PHE A 161 -14.00 11.54 -4.94
CA PHE A 161 -15.02 12.44 -4.42
C PHE A 161 -15.47 11.92 -3.07
N SER A 162 -15.05 12.58 -1.99
CA SER A 162 -15.70 12.42 -0.69
C SER A 162 -17.11 12.98 -0.82
N VAL A 163 -18.11 12.14 -0.67
CA VAL A 163 -19.52 12.56 -0.57
C VAL A 163 -19.77 13.19 0.79
#